data_33ba8fa48572f71525cc325a4d767836
#
_entry.id   33ba8fa48572f71525cc325a4d767836
#
_cell.length_a   1.000
_cell.length_b   1.000
_cell.length_c   1.000
_cell.angle_alpha   90.00
_cell.angle_beta   90.00
_cell.angle_gamma   90.00
#
_symmetry.space_group_name_H-M   'P 1'
#
loop_
_entity.id
_entity.type
_entity.pdbx_description
1 polymer ?
#
loop_
_entity_poly.entity_id
_entity_poly.type
_entity_poly.pdbx_seq_one_letter_code
_entity_poly.pdbx_strand_id
1 'polypeptide(L)' 'MYIENHYDIGDMVYLHTDNDQLQRVVTGILVKPSSLTYALSCGSNESWHYDFEITVEKNVLKTSAN' A
#
# COMPACT_ATOMS: atom_id res chain seq x y z
N MET A 1 -6.24 13.93 19.59
CA MET A 1 -5.96 12.52 19.30
C MET A 1 -4.67 12.40 18.51
N TYR A 2 -3.81 11.49 18.93
CA TYR A 2 -2.55 11.26 18.24
C TYR A 2 -2.71 10.14 17.23
N ILE A 3 -2.33 10.41 15.98
CA ILE A 3 -2.40 9.42 14.91
C ILE A 3 -1.03 9.26 14.29
N GLU A 4 -0.59 8.02 14.23
CA GLU A 4 0.70 7.69 13.65
C GLU A 4 0.46 6.88 12.37
N ASN A 5 0.79 7.47 11.24
CA ASN A 5 0.69 6.76 9.97
C ASN A 5 1.97 5.97 9.73
N HIS A 6 1.81 4.79 9.14
CA HIS A 6 2.92 3.89 8.86
C HIS A 6 3.63 4.23 7.55
N TYR A 7 2.96 4.93 6.66
CA TYR A 7 3.49 5.26 5.34
C TYR A 7 3.21 6.72 5.04
N ASP A 8 4.08 7.34 4.26
CA ASP A 8 3.93 8.73 3.87
C ASP A 8 3.58 8.83 2.39
N ILE A 9 2.95 9.93 2.00
CA ILE A 9 2.67 10.21 0.60
C ILE A 9 4.02 10.26 -0.13
N GLY A 10 4.09 9.51 -1.24
CA GLY A 10 5.31 9.39 -2.01
C GLY A 10 6.09 8.11 -1.76
N ASP A 11 5.74 7.36 -0.70
CA ASP A 11 6.41 6.09 -0.42
C ASP A 11 6.06 5.06 -1.48
N MET A 12 7.05 4.23 -1.81
CA MET A 12 6.86 3.13 -2.75
C MET A 12 6.55 1.87 -1.95
N VAL A 13 5.44 1.22 -2.27
CA VAL A 13 4.94 0.09 -1.50
C VAL A 13 4.42 -1.01 -2.41
N TYR A 14 4.10 -2.14 -1.79
CA TYR A 14 3.52 -3.31 -2.46
C TYR A 14 2.34 -3.81 -1.63
N LEU A 15 1.48 -4.62 -2.24
CA LEU A 15 0.34 -5.21 -1.55
C LEU A 15 0.62 -6.69 -1.27
N HIS A 16 0.32 -7.11 -0.04
CA HIS A 16 0.45 -8.53 0.33
C HIS A 16 -0.43 -9.42 -0.55
N THR A 17 -1.56 -8.89 -0.99
CA THR A 17 -2.54 -9.66 -1.78
C THR A 17 -2.27 -9.65 -3.27
N ASP A 18 -1.28 -8.90 -3.72
CA ASP A 18 -0.96 -8.78 -5.14
C ASP A 18 0.05 -9.86 -5.55
N ASN A 19 -0.39 -10.81 -6.35
CA ASN A 19 0.48 -11.89 -6.82
C ASN A 19 1.59 -11.39 -7.74
N ASP A 20 1.36 -10.28 -8.43
CA ASP A 20 2.33 -9.71 -9.36
C ASP A 20 3.32 -8.77 -8.65
N GLN A 21 3.03 -8.40 -7.41
CA GLN A 21 3.87 -7.50 -6.61
C GLN A 21 4.24 -6.24 -7.38
N LEU A 22 3.22 -5.60 -7.97
CA LEU A 22 3.43 -4.37 -8.71
C LEU A 22 3.77 -3.24 -7.73
N GLN A 23 4.77 -2.44 -8.11
CA GLN A 23 5.17 -1.30 -7.31
C GLN A 23 4.11 -0.21 -7.37
N ARG A 24 3.74 0.31 -6.21
CA ARG A 24 2.72 1.36 -6.10
C ARG A 24 3.26 2.50 -5.28
N VAL A 25 2.70 3.68 -5.48
CA VAL A 25 3.11 4.86 -4.72
C VAL A 25 1.91 5.33 -3.87
N VAL A 26 2.21 5.73 -2.64
CA VAL A 26 1.18 6.28 -1.75
C VAL A 26 0.84 7.68 -2.21
N THR A 27 -0.41 7.91 -2.57
CA THR A 27 -0.86 9.21 -3.08
C THR A 27 -1.82 9.92 -2.14
N GLY A 28 -2.34 9.24 -1.13
CA GLY A 28 -3.23 9.86 -0.17
C GLY A 28 -3.39 9.03 1.08
N ILE A 29 -3.88 9.66 2.12
CA ILE A 29 -4.13 9.00 3.41
C ILE A 29 -5.50 9.43 3.87
N LEU A 30 -6.35 8.46 4.25
CA LEU A 30 -7.66 8.73 4.80
C LEU A 30 -7.71 8.21 6.23
N VAL A 31 -7.95 9.13 7.16
CA VAL A 31 -8.04 8.81 8.59
C VAL A 31 -9.49 8.61 8.96
N LYS A 32 -9.79 7.45 9.53
CA LYS A 32 -11.12 7.11 10.05
C LYS A 32 -11.00 6.86 11.56
N PRO A 33 -12.12 6.88 12.31
CA PRO A 33 -12.03 6.70 13.76
C PRO A 33 -11.32 5.44 14.23
N SER A 34 -11.40 4.36 13.46
CA SER A 34 -10.80 3.08 13.88
C SER A 34 -9.83 2.51 12.86
N SER A 35 -9.50 3.25 11.79
CA SER A 35 -8.63 2.70 10.76
C SER A 35 -7.98 3.79 9.93
N LEU A 36 -6.87 3.42 9.29
CA LEU A 36 -6.20 4.23 8.28
C LEU A 36 -6.29 3.50 6.97
N THR A 37 -6.64 4.23 5.90
CA THR A 37 -6.56 3.70 4.55
C THR A 37 -5.65 4.59 3.73
N TYR A 38 -4.98 3.98 2.77
CA TYR A 38 -4.01 4.66 1.91
C TYR A 38 -4.43 4.53 0.47
N ALA A 39 -4.38 5.64 -0.26
CA ALA A 39 -4.58 5.61 -1.71
C ALA A 39 -3.26 5.23 -2.34
N LEU A 40 -3.27 4.17 -3.14
CA LEU A 40 -2.09 3.69 -3.83
C LEU A 40 -2.31 3.79 -5.33
N SER A 41 -1.31 4.29 -6.02
CA SER A 41 -1.37 4.47 -7.47
C SER A 41 -0.37 3.55 -8.15
N CYS A 42 -0.86 2.86 -9.19
CA CYS A 42 -0.01 2.03 -10.04
C CYS A 42 -0.30 2.47 -11.48
N GLY A 43 0.60 3.26 -12.05
CA GLY A 43 0.35 3.89 -13.33
C GLY A 43 -0.80 4.87 -13.22
N SER A 44 -1.85 4.67 -14.01
CA SER A 44 -3.04 5.53 -13.98
C SER A 44 -4.14 4.97 -13.09
N ASN A 45 -3.92 3.82 -12.45
CA ASN A 45 -4.91 3.18 -11.59
C ASN A 45 -4.64 3.53 -10.14
N GLU A 46 -5.69 3.94 -9.42
CA GLU A 46 -5.60 4.27 -8.01
C GLU A 46 -6.64 3.48 -7.24
N SER A 47 -6.27 2.98 -6.07
CA SER A 47 -7.18 2.25 -5.20
C SER A 47 -6.84 2.51 -3.74
N TRP A 48 -7.82 2.27 -2.85
CA TRP A 48 -7.66 2.48 -1.41
C TRP A 48 -7.44 1.14 -0.72
N HIS A 49 -6.48 1.11 0.20
CA HIS A 49 -6.12 -0.11 0.91
C HIS A 49 -5.89 0.17 2.39
N TYR A 50 -6.16 -0.81 3.22
CA TYR A 50 -5.85 -0.72 4.64
C TYR A 50 -4.35 -0.91 4.86
N ASP A 51 -3.84 -0.40 5.97
CA ASP A 51 -2.41 -0.46 6.25
C ASP A 51 -1.90 -1.90 6.35
N PHE A 52 -2.73 -2.84 6.85
CA PHE A 52 -2.31 -4.23 6.98
C PHE A 52 -2.18 -4.94 5.63
N GLU A 53 -2.70 -4.35 4.55
CA GLU A 53 -2.55 -4.91 3.20
C GLU A 53 -1.22 -4.50 2.56
N ILE A 54 -0.53 -3.51 3.13
CA ILE A 54 0.59 -2.82 2.50
C ILE A 54 1.90 -3.26 3.12
N THR A 55 2.95 -3.37 2.29
CA THR A 55 4.30 -3.65 2.74
C THR A 55 5.30 -2.85 1.91
N VAL A 56 6.42 -2.49 2.53
CA VAL A 56 7.49 -1.81 1.79
C VAL A 56 8.41 -2.82 1.12
N GLU A 57 8.28 -4.11 1.43
CA GLU A 57 9.13 -5.15 0.88
C GLU A 57 8.39 -5.94 -0.20
N LYS A 58 9.02 -6.06 -1.35
CA LYS A 58 8.50 -6.88 -2.43
C LYS A 58 8.62 -8.36 -2.08
N ASN A 59 7.53 -9.11 -2.23
CA ASN A 59 7.56 -10.53 -2.01
C ASN A 59 7.99 -11.22 -3.30
N VAL A 60 9.28 -11.47 -3.41
CA VAL A 60 9.85 -12.06 -4.63
C VAL A 60 9.39 -13.49 -4.86
N LEU A 61 8.94 -14.17 -3.81
CA LEU A 61 8.43 -15.54 -3.96
C LEU A 61 7.14 -15.56 -4.75
N LYS A 62 6.32 -14.50 -4.63
CA LYS A 62 5.09 -14.43 -5.42
C LYS A 62 5.39 -14.21 -6.89
N THR A 63 6.37 -13.37 -7.20
CA THR A 63 6.68 -13.03 -8.58
C THR A 63 7.49 -14.13 -9.28
N SER A 64 8.19 -14.96 -8.52
CA SER A 64 9.00 -16.05 -9.07
C SER A 64 8.29 -17.40 -9.04
N ALA A 65 7.07 -17.45 -8.53
CA ALA A 65 6.27 -18.68 -8.50
C ALA A 65 5.84 -19.05 -9.91
N ASN A 66 5.97 -20.30 -10.24
CA ASN A 66 5.61 -20.82 -11.55
C ASN A 66 4.64 -21.96 -11.41
#